data_d400b49e10db069b8c311b69f6d82c8a
#
_entry.id   d400b49e10db069b8c311b69f6d82c8a
#
_cell.length_a   1.000
_cell.length_b   1.000
_cell.length_c   1.000
_cell.angle_alpha   90.00
_cell.angle_beta   90.00
_cell.angle_gamma   90.00
#
_symmetry.space_group_name_H-M   'P 1'
#
loop_
_entity.id
_entity.type
_entity.pdbx_description
1 polymer ?
#
loop_
_entity_poly.entity_id
_entity_poly.type
_entity_poly.pdbx_seq_one_letter_code
_entity_poly.pdbx_strand_id
1 'polypeptide(L)'
;MWCAISVNPIYSPFSSSVITGKWVFKHKLRPDGTLDRYKARWVVRGFRQRAGIDFTDTFASVVKPGTIRTVLHLAVSRAWPVHQMDVSTAFLHGHLEEQVFCQQPTGFVDPALPDHVCLLSRSLYGLKQAPRAWYQRIAAFLHQLGFRSTRSDASLFVYL
;
A
#
# COMPACT_ATOMS: atom_id res chain seq x y z
N MET A 1 8.11 -12.28 0.11
CA MET A 1 7.69 -11.19 -0.80
C MET A 1 6.76 -11.66 -1.92
N TRP A 2 6.68 -12.94 -2.20
CA TRP A 2 5.87 -13.57 -3.27
C TRP A 2 4.37 -13.74 -2.96
N CYS A 3 3.95 -13.68 -1.70
CA CYS A 3 2.53 -13.85 -1.30
C CYS A 3 1.60 -12.69 -1.69
N ALA A 4 2.10 -11.57 -2.19
CA ALA A 4 1.26 -10.43 -2.56
C ALA A 4 0.92 -10.39 -4.05
N ILE A 5 1.66 -11.14 -4.86
CA ILE A 5 1.38 -11.30 -6.28
C ILE A 5 0.83 -12.72 -6.41
N SER A 6 -0.48 -12.87 -6.34
CA SER A 6 -1.11 -14.08 -6.85
C SER A 6 -0.90 -14.03 -8.36
N VAL A 7 0.13 -14.70 -8.84
CA VAL A 7 0.37 -14.90 -10.26
C VAL A 7 -0.67 -15.92 -10.70
N ASN A 8 -1.87 -15.48 -11.00
CA ASN A 8 -2.73 -16.23 -11.89
C ASN A 8 -2.28 -15.83 -13.30
N PRO A 9 -1.54 -16.68 -14.01
CA PRO A 9 -1.16 -16.39 -15.38
C PRO A 9 -2.44 -16.39 -16.21
N ILE A 10 -2.90 -15.21 -16.57
CA ILE A 10 -4.06 -15.02 -17.41
C ILE A 10 -3.56 -14.43 -18.73
N TYR A 11 -4.05 -14.93 -19.84
CA TYR A 11 -3.91 -14.26 -21.12
C TYR A 11 -4.44 -12.83 -20.96
N SER A 12 -3.64 -11.84 -21.37
CA SER A 12 -4.09 -10.44 -21.32
C SER A 12 -5.41 -10.31 -22.09
N PRO A 13 -6.52 -9.95 -21.42
CA PRO A 13 -7.74 -9.68 -22.17
C PRO A 13 -7.48 -8.50 -23.10
N PHE A 14 -7.84 -8.60 -24.35
CA PHE A 14 -7.57 -7.65 -25.44
C PHE A 14 -7.94 -6.17 -25.15
N SER A 15 -8.73 -5.91 -24.10
CA SER A 15 -9.20 -4.57 -23.72
C SER A 15 -8.60 -4.03 -22.41
N SER A 16 -7.84 -4.83 -21.66
CA SER A 16 -7.34 -4.42 -20.36
C SER A 16 -5.97 -3.75 -20.43
N SER A 17 -5.82 -2.68 -19.66
CA SER A 17 -4.55 -1.96 -19.53
C SER A 17 -3.59 -2.78 -18.67
N VAL A 18 -2.50 -3.27 -19.26
CA VAL A 18 -1.43 -3.95 -18.52
C VAL A 18 -0.44 -2.92 -18.00
N ILE A 19 -0.34 -2.81 -16.70
CA ILE A 19 0.56 -1.85 -16.05
C ILE A 19 1.96 -2.44 -15.97
N THR A 20 2.97 -1.66 -16.36
CA THR A 20 4.37 -2.02 -16.22
C THR A 20 4.91 -1.63 -14.86
N GLY A 21 6.01 -2.23 -14.45
CA GLY A 21 6.70 -1.85 -13.21
C GLY A 21 8.19 -1.68 -13.42
N LYS A 22 8.87 -1.34 -12.35
CA LYS A 22 10.34 -1.29 -12.29
C LYS A 22 10.84 -1.65 -10.91
N TRP A 23 12.04 -2.19 -10.84
CA TRP A 23 12.76 -2.36 -9.59
C TRP A 23 13.31 -1.02 -9.11
N VAL A 24 13.09 -0.73 -7.84
CA VAL A 24 13.70 0.39 -7.12
C VAL A 24 14.63 -0.21 -6.07
N PHE A 25 15.92 -0.02 -6.27
CA PHE A 25 16.95 -0.48 -5.35
C PHE A 25 17.39 0.68 -4.46
N LYS A 26 17.57 0.40 -3.19
CA LYS A 26 18.10 1.35 -2.22
C LYS A 26 18.98 0.61 -1.22
N HIS A 27 20.16 1.12 -0.95
CA HIS A 27 20.96 0.69 0.19
C HIS A 27 20.55 1.48 1.43
N LYS A 28 20.57 0.84 2.57
CA LYS A 28 20.39 1.45 3.88
C LYS A 28 21.71 1.48 4.59
N LEU A 29 22.05 2.63 5.15
CA LEU A 29 23.27 2.82 5.93
C LEU A 29 22.90 2.91 7.41
N ARG A 30 23.79 2.45 8.28
CA ARG A 30 23.77 2.68 9.71
C ARG A 30 24.17 4.12 10.01
N PRO A 31 23.98 4.61 11.25
CA PRO A 31 24.41 5.95 11.64
C PRO A 31 25.92 6.19 11.50
N ASP A 32 26.73 5.14 11.55
CA ASP A 32 28.18 5.16 11.33
C ASP A 32 28.61 5.20 9.86
N GLY A 33 27.64 5.21 8.92
CA GLY A 33 27.89 5.21 7.48
C GLY A 33 28.13 3.83 6.86
N THR A 34 28.20 2.76 7.64
CA THR A 34 28.35 1.39 7.13
C THR A 34 27.06 0.87 6.52
N LEU A 35 27.18 -0.06 5.59
CA LEU A 35 26.02 -0.70 4.94
C LEU A 35 25.25 -1.53 5.96
N ASP A 36 23.96 -1.23 6.15
CA ASP A 36 23.04 -2.06 6.92
C ASP A 36 22.44 -3.17 6.03
N ARG A 37 21.79 -2.79 4.94
CA ARG A 37 21.14 -3.75 4.04
C ARG A 37 20.78 -3.15 2.69
N TYR A 38 20.65 -4.01 1.70
CA TYR A 38 20.01 -3.66 0.42
C TYR A 38 18.49 -3.81 0.52
N LYS A 39 17.78 -2.91 -0.12
CA LYS A 39 16.32 -2.92 -0.20
C LYS A 39 15.89 -2.84 -1.65
N ALA A 40 15.15 -3.84 -2.11
CA ALA A 40 14.55 -3.87 -3.43
C ALA A 40 13.04 -3.78 -3.31
N ARG A 41 12.40 -2.99 -4.19
CA ARG A 41 10.95 -2.92 -4.31
C ARG A 41 10.56 -2.96 -5.78
N TRP A 42 9.62 -3.80 -6.10
CA TRP A 42 8.90 -3.70 -7.36
C TRP A 42 7.84 -2.61 -7.23
N VAL A 43 7.91 -1.60 -8.11
CA VAL A 43 7.02 -0.44 -8.10
C VAL A 43 6.34 -0.37 -9.45
N VAL A 44 5.02 -0.45 -9.47
CA VAL A 44 4.24 -0.34 -10.70
C VAL A 44 4.07 1.12 -11.14
N ARG A 45 3.96 1.34 -12.44
CA ARG A 45 3.83 2.68 -13.03
C ARG A 45 2.36 3.14 -13.03
N GLY A 46 1.81 3.35 -11.83
CA GLY A 46 0.40 3.74 -11.64
C GLY A 46 0.00 5.05 -12.32
N PHE A 47 0.94 5.91 -12.68
CA PHE A 47 0.65 7.11 -13.47
C PHE A 47 0.05 6.81 -14.85
N ARG A 48 0.18 5.58 -15.34
CA ARG A 48 -0.44 5.10 -16.59
C ARG A 48 -1.86 4.57 -16.39
N GLN A 49 -2.30 4.40 -15.15
CA GLN A 49 -3.66 3.95 -14.86
C GLN A 49 -4.70 4.97 -15.33
N ARG A 50 -5.79 4.47 -15.88
CA ARG A 50 -6.93 5.25 -16.38
C ARG A 50 -8.06 5.24 -15.36
N ALA A 51 -8.55 6.42 -14.99
CA ALA A 51 -9.70 6.56 -14.11
C ALA A 51 -10.96 5.94 -14.75
N GLY A 52 -11.77 5.27 -13.93
CA GLY A 52 -12.98 4.58 -14.37
C GLY A 52 -12.75 3.23 -15.05
N ILE A 53 -11.48 2.83 -15.28
CA ILE A 53 -11.10 1.55 -15.88
C ILE A 53 -10.19 0.77 -14.93
N ASP A 54 -9.04 1.36 -14.59
CA ASP A 54 -8.02 0.70 -13.76
C ASP A 54 -8.18 1.01 -12.26
N PHE A 55 -8.95 2.05 -11.93
CA PHE A 55 -9.35 2.41 -10.57
C PHE A 55 -10.59 3.32 -10.59
N THR A 56 -11.40 3.24 -9.55
CA THR A 56 -12.60 4.06 -9.37
C THR A 56 -12.33 5.25 -8.47
N ASP A 57 -11.68 5.04 -7.33
CA ASP A 57 -11.39 6.06 -6.35
C ASP A 57 -10.00 5.86 -5.74
N THR A 58 -9.32 6.95 -5.45
CA THR A 58 -7.97 6.97 -4.89
C THR A 58 -7.88 7.70 -3.56
N PHE A 59 -8.99 8.32 -3.12
CA PHE A 59 -8.99 9.10 -1.90
C PHE A 59 -8.68 8.23 -0.69
N ALA A 60 -7.70 8.64 0.08
CA ALA A 60 -7.35 8.07 1.37
C ALA A 60 -7.25 9.20 2.40
N SER A 61 -7.80 8.97 3.59
CA SER A 61 -7.65 9.93 4.68
C SER A 61 -6.18 10.02 5.09
N VAL A 62 -5.64 11.24 5.04
CA VAL A 62 -4.29 11.56 5.50
C VAL A 62 -4.41 12.36 6.78
N VAL A 63 -3.69 11.95 7.81
CA VAL A 63 -3.69 12.63 9.11
C VAL A 63 -3.22 14.08 8.96
N LYS A 64 -3.96 15.00 9.55
CA LYS A 64 -3.61 16.42 9.55
C LYS A 64 -2.54 16.71 10.60
N PRO A 65 -1.49 17.50 10.29
CA PRO A 65 -0.48 17.87 11.29
C PRO A 65 -1.06 18.49 12.57
N GLY A 66 -2.15 19.24 12.46
CA GLY A 66 -2.88 19.79 13.61
C GLY A 66 -3.43 18.69 14.52
N THR A 67 -4.04 17.65 13.96
CA THR A 67 -4.55 16.50 14.70
C THR A 67 -3.44 15.81 15.50
N ILE A 68 -2.29 15.55 14.87
CA ILE A 68 -1.13 14.95 15.55
C ILE A 68 -0.69 15.80 16.74
N ARG A 69 -0.50 17.12 16.52
CA ARG A 69 -0.06 18.04 17.58
C ARG A 69 -1.06 18.10 18.74
N THR A 70 -2.35 18.16 18.43
CA THR A 70 -3.41 18.21 19.46
C THR A 70 -3.43 16.95 20.31
N VAL A 71 -3.35 15.77 19.66
CA VAL A 71 -3.35 14.48 20.38
C VAL A 71 -2.09 14.34 21.24
N LEU A 72 -0.92 14.70 20.72
CA LEU A 72 0.33 14.65 21.49
C LEU A 72 0.32 15.64 22.66
N HIS A 73 -0.18 16.86 22.45
CA HIS A 73 -0.33 17.85 23.53
C HIS A 73 -1.24 17.31 24.66
N LEU A 74 -2.38 16.71 24.27
CA LEU A 74 -3.30 16.12 25.23
C LEU A 74 -2.67 14.94 25.97
N ALA A 75 -1.93 14.08 25.26
CA ALA A 75 -1.23 12.95 25.87
C ALA A 75 -0.20 13.41 26.91
N VAL A 76 0.61 14.42 26.58
CA VAL A 76 1.60 15.00 27.49
C VAL A 76 0.91 15.63 28.71
N SER A 77 -0.13 16.46 28.50
CA SER A 77 -0.84 17.14 29.59
C SER A 77 -1.54 16.17 30.57
N ARG A 78 -1.84 14.96 30.11
CA ARG A 78 -2.49 13.92 30.92
C ARG A 78 -1.57 12.77 31.31
N ALA A 79 -0.28 12.90 31.05
CA ALA A 79 0.73 11.86 31.27
C ALA A 79 0.36 10.49 30.69
N TRP A 80 -0.27 10.48 29.52
CA TRP A 80 -0.60 9.24 28.81
C TRP A 80 0.66 8.63 28.19
N PRO A 81 0.81 7.30 28.24
CA PRO A 81 1.88 6.64 27.49
C PRO A 81 1.64 6.79 25.99
N VAL A 82 2.70 7.08 25.23
CA VAL A 82 2.66 7.20 23.76
C VAL A 82 3.51 6.09 23.17
N HIS A 83 2.90 5.31 22.25
CA HIS A 83 3.58 4.24 21.53
C HIS A 83 3.59 4.57 20.03
N GLN A 84 4.76 4.40 19.42
CA GLN A 84 4.91 4.48 17.97
C GLN A 84 4.97 3.08 17.39
N MET A 85 4.15 2.82 16.38
CA MET A 85 4.11 1.55 15.66
C MET A 85 4.27 1.80 14.17
N ASP A 86 5.00 0.91 13.48
CA ASP A 86 5.15 0.92 12.03
C ASP A 86 4.62 -0.38 11.44
N VAL A 87 3.95 -0.30 10.30
CA VAL A 87 3.45 -1.48 9.59
C VAL A 87 4.34 -1.77 8.40
N SER A 88 5.03 -2.89 8.47
CA SER A 88 5.87 -3.35 7.37
C SER A 88 5.03 -3.60 6.11
N THR A 89 5.49 -3.07 4.97
CA THR A 89 4.87 -3.31 3.66
C THR A 89 3.37 -2.96 3.59
N ALA A 90 2.97 -1.89 4.26
CA ALA A 90 1.56 -1.49 4.47
C ALA A 90 0.67 -1.65 3.21
N PHE A 91 1.11 -1.11 2.06
CA PHE A 91 0.31 -1.19 0.83
C PHE A 91 0.06 -2.62 0.34
N LEU A 92 0.96 -3.57 0.62
CA LEU A 92 0.78 -4.97 0.21
C LEU A 92 -0.34 -5.70 0.99
N HIS A 93 -0.85 -5.08 2.04
CA HIS A 93 -1.99 -5.61 2.81
C HIS A 93 -3.34 -5.11 2.29
N GLY A 94 -3.38 -4.09 1.44
CA GLY A 94 -4.61 -3.58 0.84
C GLY A 94 -5.19 -4.54 -0.19
N HIS A 95 -6.48 -4.84 -0.10
CA HIS A 95 -7.19 -5.59 -1.13
C HIS A 95 -7.57 -4.68 -2.28
N LEU A 96 -7.54 -5.22 -3.49
CA LEU A 96 -8.04 -4.54 -4.68
C LEU A 96 -9.42 -5.07 -5.01
N GLU A 97 -10.36 -4.16 -5.25
CA GLU A 97 -11.70 -4.48 -5.71
C GLU A 97 -11.75 -4.54 -7.24
N GLU A 98 -10.87 -3.78 -7.88
CA GLU A 98 -10.74 -3.73 -9.33
C GLU A 98 -9.80 -4.81 -9.87
N GLN A 99 -10.05 -5.25 -11.09
CA GLN A 99 -9.14 -6.13 -11.82
C GLN A 99 -7.97 -5.32 -12.38
N VAL A 100 -6.81 -5.45 -11.76
CA VAL A 100 -5.58 -4.78 -12.17
C VAL A 100 -4.58 -5.79 -12.68
N PHE A 101 -4.17 -5.62 -13.95
CA PHE A 101 -3.19 -6.48 -14.60
C PHE A 101 -1.82 -5.79 -14.62
N CYS A 102 -0.78 -6.55 -14.29
CA CYS A 102 0.59 -6.07 -14.25
C CYS A 102 1.51 -7.03 -15.03
N GLN A 103 2.49 -6.49 -15.73
CA GLN A 103 3.56 -7.32 -16.29
C GLN A 103 4.29 -8.08 -15.19
N GLN A 104 4.75 -9.29 -15.53
CA GLN A 104 5.63 -10.05 -14.65
C GLN A 104 6.90 -9.24 -14.37
N PRO A 105 7.38 -9.22 -13.12
CA PRO A 105 8.59 -8.47 -12.76
C PRO A 105 9.82 -8.98 -13.53
N THR A 106 10.61 -8.07 -14.07
CA THR A 106 11.87 -8.40 -14.74
C THR A 106 12.76 -9.26 -13.82
N GLY A 107 13.26 -10.36 -14.34
CA GLY A 107 14.05 -11.35 -13.57
C GLY A 107 13.20 -12.38 -12.84
N PHE A 108 11.88 -12.31 -12.96
CA PHE A 108 10.91 -13.24 -12.34
C PHE A 108 9.80 -13.62 -13.33
N VAL A 109 10.11 -13.60 -14.61
CA VAL A 109 9.20 -14.07 -15.64
C VAL A 109 9.15 -15.58 -15.57
N ASP A 110 7.94 -16.15 -15.57
CA ASP A 110 7.76 -17.60 -15.60
C ASP A 110 8.19 -18.14 -16.99
N PRO A 111 9.20 -19.01 -17.05
CA PRO A 111 9.66 -19.56 -18.34
C PRO A 111 8.61 -20.37 -19.10
N ALA A 112 7.63 -20.95 -18.38
CA ALA A 112 6.55 -21.72 -19.00
C ALA A 112 5.43 -20.81 -19.56
N LEU A 113 5.34 -19.57 -19.04
CA LEU A 113 4.25 -18.64 -19.32
C LEU A 113 4.79 -17.21 -19.58
N PRO A 114 5.75 -17.02 -20.51
CA PRO A 114 6.47 -15.75 -20.66
C PRO A 114 5.56 -14.58 -21.08
N ASP A 115 4.50 -14.84 -21.86
CA ASP A 115 3.57 -13.84 -22.38
C ASP A 115 2.37 -13.58 -21.47
N HIS A 116 2.33 -14.22 -20.29
CA HIS A 116 1.25 -14.05 -19.35
C HIS A 116 1.48 -12.83 -18.45
N VAL A 117 0.38 -12.29 -17.95
CA VAL A 117 0.37 -11.14 -17.02
C VAL A 117 -0.11 -11.57 -15.64
N CYS A 118 0.23 -10.79 -14.63
CA CYS A 118 -0.20 -11.01 -13.26
C CYS A 118 -1.51 -10.26 -12.99
N LEU A 119 -2.56 -10.96 -12.57
CA LEU A 119 -3.72 -10.35 -11.93
C LEU A 119 -3.39 -10.05 -10.47
N LEU A 120 -3.49 -8.79 -10.08
CA LEU A 120 -3.18 -8.37 -8.72
C LEU A 120 -4.39 -8.58 -7.80
N SER A 121 -4.25 -9.42 -6.79
CA SER A 121 -5.25 -9.59 -5.71
C SER A 121 -5.06 -8.57 -4.57
N ARG A 122 -3.86 -8.00 -4.47
CA ARG A 122 -3.51 -7.01 -3.45
C ARG A 122 -2.79 -5.83 -4.08
N SER A 123 -2.86 -4.70 -3.40
CA SER A 123 -2.23 -3.49 -3.91
C SER A 123 -0.70 -3.58 -3.87
N LEU A 124 -0.07 -2.91 -4.81
CA LEU A 124 1.39 -2.78 -4.91
C LEU A 124 1.80 -1.32 -4.80
N TYR A 125 3.08 -1.12 -4.45
CA TYR A 125 3.66 0.22 -4.50
C TYR A 125 3.57 0.81 -5.90
N GLY A 126 3.08 2.04 -5.97
CA GLY A 126 2.93 2.80 -7.20
C GLY A 126 1.52 2.80 -7.80
N LEU A 127 0.61 1.93 -7.37
CA LEU A 127 -0.81 2.02 -7.74
C LEU A 127 -1.44 3.27 -7.12
N LYS A 128 -2.30 3.94 -7.89
CA LYS A 128 -3.01 5.14 -7.43
C LYS A 128 -3.95 4.86 -6.25
N GLN A 129 -4.62 3.70 -6.25
CA GLN A 129 -5.53 3.27 -5.20
C GLN A 129 -4.85 2.60 -3.99
N ALA A 130 -3.53 2.34 -4.01
CA ALA A 130 -2.85 1.64 -2.93
C ALA A 130 -3.00 2.32 -1.55
N PRO A 131 -2.90 3.66 -1.41
CA PRO A 131 -3.15 4.32 -0.13
C PRO A 131 -4.58 4.11 0.39
N ARG A 132 -5.58 4.15 -0.51
CA ARG A 132 -6.99 3.89 -0.15
C ARG A 132 -7.19 2.45 0.30
N ALA A 133 -6.71 1.48 -0.46
CA ALA A 133 -6.83 0.06 -0.13
C ALA A 133 -6.18 -0.27 1.22
N TRP A 134 -5.05 0.33 1.52
CA TRP A 134 -4.42 0.22 2.83
C TRP A 134 -5.26 0.87 3.93
N TYR A 135 -5.74 2.11 3.73
CA TYR A 135 -6.57 2.80 4.71
C TYR A 135 -7.83 2.00 5.04
N GLN A 136 -8.53 1.47 4.04
CA GLN A 136 -9.70 0.62 4.24
C GLN A 136 -9.37 -0.62 5.07
N ARG A 137 -8.24 -1.26 4.80
CA ARG A 137 -7.78 -2.44 5.53
C ARG A 137 -7.51 -2.16 7.00
N ILE A 138 -6.76 -1.09 7.31
CA ILE A 138 -6.44 -0.75 8.70
C ILE A 138 -7.68 -0.22 9.44
N ALA A 139 -8.52 0.57 8.79
CA ALA A 139 -9.77 1.07 9.37
C ALA A 139 -10.70 -0.08 9.73
N ALA A 140 -10.91 -1.03 8.83
CA ALA A 140 -11.71 -2.22 9.11
C ALA A 140 -11.18 -3.02 10.31
N PHE A 141 -9.87 -3.22 10.38
CA PHE A 141 -9.25 -3.90 11.52
C PHE A 141 -9.44 -3.14 12.84
N LEU A 142 -9.24 -1.82 12.84
CA LEU A 142 -9.44 -1.01 14.04
C LEU A 142 -10.91 -0.99 14.48
N HIS A 143 -11.85 -0.94 13.53
CA HIS A 143 -13.29 -1.04 13.83
C HIS A 143 -13.65 -2.38 14.48
N GLN A 144 -13.07 -3.50 14.02
CA GLN A 144 -13.27 -4.81 14.65
C GLN A 144 -12.78 -4.86 16.10
N LEU A 145 -11.74 -4.07 16.41
CA LEU A 145 -11.21 -3.92 17.77
C LEU A 145 -12.02 -2.93 18.63
N GLY A 146 -13.08 -2.30 18.11
CA GLY A 146 -13.91 -1.35 18.84
C GLY A 146 -13.51 0.13 18.68
N PHE A 147 -12.46 0.41 17.93
CA PHE A 147 -12.11 1.81 17.61
C PHE A 147 -13.11 2.42 16.64
N ARG A 148 -13.31 3.73 16.73
CA ARG A 148 -14.16 4.50 15.81
C ARG A 148 -13.38 5.68 15.25
N SER A 149 -13.52 5.93 13.94
CA SER A 149 -12.97 7.13 13.30
C SER A 149 -13.75 8.37 13.73
N THR A 150 -13.05 9.49 13.88
CA THR A 150 -13.69 10.74 14.27
C THR A 150 -14.27 11.48 13.05
N ARG A 151 -15.27 12.33 13.28
CA ARG A 151 -15.89 13.15 12.20
C ARG A 151 -14.98 14.26 11.69
N SER A 152 -14.11 14.80 12.55
CA SER A 152 -13.22 15.91 12.19
C SER A 152 -11.97 15.47 11.41
N ASP A 153 -11.52 14.24 11.65
CA ASP A 153 -10.38 13.64 10.98
C ASP A 153 -10.57 12.12 10.94
N ALA A 154 -10.91 11.59 9.77
CA ALA A 154 -11.18 10.17 9.60
C ALA A 154 -9.94 9.27 9.81
N SER A 155 -8.73 9.86 9.83
CA SER A 155 -7.50 9.14 10.17
C SER A 155 -7.23 9.03 11.68
N LEU A 156 -8.02 9.72 12.51
CA LEU A 156 -7.98 9.62 13.97
C LEU A 156 -9.02 8.59 14.44
N PHE A 157 -8.56 7.55 15.07
CA PHE A 157 -9.39 6.52 15.68
C PHE A 157 -9.37 6.64 17.19
N VAL A 158 -10.53 6.51 17.81
CA VAL A 158 -10.71 6.56 19.28
C VAL A 158 -11.37 5.24 19.73
N TYR A 159 -10.88 4.71 20.83
CA TYR A 159 -11.53 3.63 21.55
C TYR A 159 -12.43 4.24 22.64
N LEU A 160 -13.70 3.86 22.68
CA LEU A 160 -14.71 4.39 23.59
C LEU A 160 -15.19 3.30 24.54
#